data_fb41f5a362386514becf26000d9f0928
#
_entry.id   fb41f5a362386514becf26000d9f0928
#
_cell.length_a   1.000
_cell.length_b   1.000
_cell.length_c   1.000
_cell.angle_alpha   90.00
_cell.angle_beta   90.00
_cell.angle_gamma   90.00
#
_symmetry.space_group_name_H-M   'P 1'
#
loop_
_entity.id
_entity.type
_entity.pdbx_description
1 polymer ?
#
loop_
_entity_poly.entity_id
_entity_poly.type
_entity_poly.pdbx_seq_one_letter_code
_entity_poly.pdbx_strand_id
1 'polypeptide(L)'
;MEDLRWLGLDWDEGPAVDGAIPDAGDMAEQGPCGPYFQSARTALYDATLDAMDRAGLVYPCYCTRKELRQLAGAPHVDDAGAPYPGTCRHLSPEERRQREARGRRACLRLRCPEGRFHFQDGLLGEQSFTLEDCGGDFALRRSDGVVAYQLAVALDDALMGITQVVRGRDILTSTPRQLALLRLWGFEPPAYAHIPLLLDGQGERLAKRHQSLGVRELRRQGVAAAEIVGVLARLAGLRPDMRPLAAADLLADFRLERLPRQDVCLRDLPCVPDWLRPLCLPC
;
A
#
# COMPACT_ATOMS: atom_id res chain seq x y z
N MET A 1 -13.63 2.06 -7.31
CA MET A 1 -14.73 1.10 -7.07
C MET A 1 -15.55 0.86 -8.33
N GLU A 2 -16.00 1.89 -9.04
CA GLU A 2 -16.71 1.73 -10.32
C GLU A 2 -15.93 0.85 -11.32
N ASP A 3 -14.63 1.08 -11.45
CA ASP A 3 -13.78 0.29 -12.35
C ASP A 3 -13.66 -1.17 -11.92
N LEU A 4 -13.66 -1.48 -10.62
CA LEU A 4 -13.64 -2.85 -10.11
C LEU A 4 -14.93 -3.59 -10.45
N ARG A 5 -16.09 -2.97 -10.21
CA ARG A 5 -17.39 -3.55 -10.60
C ARG A 5 -17.50 -3.75 -12.10
N TRP A 6 -17.02 -2.80 -12.88
CA TRP A 6 -17.01 -2.93 -14.34
C TRP A 6 -16.14 -4.09 -14.81
N LEU A 7 -15.05 -4.41 -14.08
CA LEU A 7 -14.23 -5.61 -14.33
C LEU A 7 -14.89 -6.92 -13.83
N GLY A 8 -16.06 -6.84 -13.20
CA GLY A 8 -16.77 -7.99 -12.64
C GLY A 8 -16.27 -8.39 -11.26
N LEU A 9 -15.65 -7.44 -10.50
CA LEU A 9 -15.21 -7.65 -9.13
C LEU A 9 -16.19 -6.98 -8.17
N ASP A 10 -16.54 -7.68 -7.11
CA ASP A 10 -17.39 -7.25 -6.03
C ASP A 10 -16.71 -7.41 -4.67
N TRP A 11 -17.36 -7.01 -3.60
CA TRP A 11 -16.88 -7.13 -2.22
C TRP A 11 -18.05 -7.18 -1.24
N ASP A 12 -17.86 -7.87 -0.13
CA ASP A 12 -18.90 -8.05 0.90
C ASP A 12 -18.98 -6.85 1.85
N GLU A 13 -17.82 -6.24 2.17
CA GLU A 13 -17.72 -5.12 3.09
C GLU A 13 -16.95 -3.95 2.47
N GLY A 14 -17.43 -2.75 2.74
CA GLY A 14 -16.80 -1.52 2.26
C GLY A 14 -17.80 -0.48 1.78
N PRO A 15 -17.34 0.48 0.98
CA PRO A 15 -18.25 1.46 0.39
C PRO A 15 -19.27 0.81 -0.55
N ALA A 16 -20.56 1.03 -0.32
CA ALA A 16 -21.62 0.60 -1.24
C ALA A 16 -21.60 1.51 -2.49
N VAL A 17 -21.70 0.90 -3.66
CA VAL A 17 -21.73 1.64 -4.94
C VAL A 17 -23.02 1.31 -5.66
N ASP A 18 -24.08 1.98 -5.27
CA ASP A 18 -25.32 2.01 -6.02
C ASP A 18 -25.47 3.41 -6.64
N GLY A 19 -25.12 3.54 -7.93
CA GLY A 19 -25.27 4.79 -8.69
C GLY A 19 -24.00 5.65 -8.81
N ALA A 20 -24.18 6.90 -9.24
CA ALA A 20 -23.09 7.88 -9.39
C ALA A 20 -22.35 8.08 -8.07
N ILE A 21 -21.02 8.18 -8.14
CA ILE A 21 -20.18 8.39 -6.97
C ILE A 21 -20.59 9.72 -6.32
N PRO A 22 -21.24 9.70 -5.13
CA PRO A 22 -21.48 10.92 -4.38
C PRO A 22 -20.16 11.53 -3.90
N ASP A 23 -20.18 12.80 -3.53
CA ASP A 23 -19.03 13.40 -2.81
C ASP A 23 -18.75 12.57 -1.55
N ALA A 24 -17.46 12.47 -1.18
CA ALA A 24 -16.93 11.52 -0.20
C ALA A 24 -17.63 11.50 1.19
N GLY A 25 -18.62 12.38 1.43
CA GLY A 25 -19.42 12.45 2.65
C GLY A 25 -20.73 11.64 2.63
N ASP A 26 -21.22 11.25 1.44
CA ASP A 26 -22.57 10.67 1.25
C ASP A 26 -22.54 9.23 0.72
N MET A 27 -21.38 8.58 0.65
CA MET A 27 -21.32 7.19 0.17
C MET A 27 -21.85 6.25 1.23
N ALA A 28 -22.90 5.51 0.88
CA ALA A 28 -23.36 4.40 1.70
C ALA A 28 -22.26 3.36 1.90
N GLU A 29 -22.21 2.76 3.06
CA GLU A 29 -21.28 1.69 3.43
C GLU A 29 -22.07 0.41 3.68
N GLN A 30 -21.47 -0.74 3.38
CA GLN A 30 -22.04 -2.06 3.66
C GLN A 30 -21.09 -2.89 4.49
N GLY A 31 -21.63 -3.69 5.42
CA GLY A 31 -20.88 -4.56 6.31
C GLY A 31 -20.86 -4.09 7.75
N PRO A 32 -20.51 -4.99 8.69
CA PRO A 32 -20.59 -4.74 10.13
C PRO A 32 -19.40 -3.99 10.72
N CYS A 33 -18.28 -3.86 10.00
CA CYS A 33 -17.01 -3.36 10.53
C CYS A 33 -16.75 -1.87 10.20
N GLY A 34 -17.75 -1.16 9.65
CA GLY A 34 -17.63 0.27 9.33
C GLY A 34 -17.33 1.17 10.53
N PRO A 35 -17.04 2.45 10.30
CA PRO A 35 -16.93 3.09 8.98
C PRO A 35 -15.70 2.65 8.19
N TYR A 36 -15.84 2.48 6.86
CA TYR A 36 -14.75 2.01 5.98
C TYR A 36 -13.93 3.15 5.37
N PHE A 37 -14.41 4.38 5.49
CA PHE A 37 -13.65 5.56 5.06
C PHE A 37 -12.71 6.01 6.18
N GLN A 38 -11.41 6.06 5.88
CA GLN A 38 -10.40 6.49 6.85
C GLN A 38 -10.64 7.91 7.37
N SER A 39 -11.23 8.80 6.57
CA SER A 39 -11.63 10.14 7.00
C SER A 39 -12.67 10.14 8.13
N ALA A 40 -13.55 9.15 8.17
CA ALA A 40 -14.52 8.97 9.25
C ALA A 40 -13.92 8.35 10.53
N ARG A 41 -12.70 7.82 10.47
CA ARG A 41 -12.00 7.14 11.58
C ARG A 41 -10.95 8.01 12.26
N THR A 42 -10.85 9.28 11.91
CA THR A 42 -9.81 10.19 12.42
C THR A 42 -9.76 10.22 13.95
N ALA A 43 -10.90 10.29 14.62
CA ALA A 43 -10.96 10.30 16.09
C ALA A 43 -10.36 9.03 16.72
N LEU A 44 -10.53 7.87 16.09
CA LEU A 44 -9.93 6.61 16.51
C LEU A 44 -8.41 6.64 16.39
N TYR A 45 -7.91 7.12 15.26
CA TYR A 45 -6.46 7.26 15.04
C TYR A 45 -5.83 8.25 16.02
N ASP A 46 -6.50 9.35 16.30
CA ASP A 46 -6.05 10.36 17.28
C ASP A 46 -5.96 9.76 18.68
N ALA A 47 -7.01 9.07 19.13
CA ALA A 47 -7.01 8.41 20.44
C ALA A 47 -5.89 7.36 20.56
N THR A 48 -5.62 6.62 19.48
CA THR A 48 -4.54 5.63 19.44
C THR A 48 -3.17 6.33 19.55
N LEU A 49 -2.95 7.40 18.80
CA LEU A 49 -1.70 8.17 18.87
C LEU A 49 -1.48 8.80 20.23
N ASP A 50 -2.53 9.34 20.87
CA ASP A 50 -2.45 9.90 22.22
C ASP A 50 -2.10 8.83 23.25
N ALA A 51 -2.62 7.62 23.11
CA ALA A 51 -2.24 6.49 23.96
C ALA A 51 -0.77 6.09 23.77
N MET A 52 -0.31 6.05 22.52
CA MET A 52 1.09 5.75 22.19
C MET A 52 2.05 6.85 22.70
N ASP A 53 1.64 8.11 22.65
CA ASP A 53 2.45 9.22 23.16
C ASP A 53 2.58 9.16 24.69
N ARG A 54 1.48 8.92 25.39
CA ARG A 54 1.51 8.70 26.86
C ARG A 54 2.38 7.51 27.26
N ALA A 55 2.45 6.48 26.43
CA ALA A 55 3.32 5.33 26.64
C ALA A 55 4.78 5.58 26.25
N GLY A 56 5.13 6.77 25.71
CA GLY A 56 6.47 7.10 25.26
C GLY A 56 6.93 6.38 24.01
N LEU A 57 5.99 5.77 23.28
CA LEU A 57 6.27 4.97 22.07
C LEU A 57 6.51 5.84 20.84
N VAL A 58 6.14 7.11 20.90
CA VAL A 58 6.32 8.06 19.78
C VAL A 58 7.16 9.27 20.20
N TYR A 59 7.59 10.05 19.23
CA TYR A 59 8.28 11.30 19.45
C TYR A 59 8.10 12.28 18.28
N PRO A 60 8.19 13.60 18.53
CA PRO A 60 8.11 14.61 17.50
C PRO A 60 9.38 14.67 16.66
N CYS A 61 9.23 14.66 15.34
CA CYS A 61 10.31 14.84 14.39
C CYS A 61 10.07 16.07 13.50
N TYR A 62 11.03 16.96 13.47
CA TYR A 62 10.97 18.25 12.76
C TYR A 62 11.73 18.27 11.43
N CYS A 63 12.27 17.13 10.99
CA CYS A 63 13.00 17.04 9.72
C CYS A 63 12.05 17.23 8.53
N THR A 64 12.45 18.06 7.58
CA THR A 64 11.75 18.24 6.30
C THR A 64 12.06 17.07 5.36
N ARG A 65 11.20 16.85 4.34
CA ARG A 65 11.45 15.88 3.29
C ARG A 65 12.77 16.16 2.53
N LYS A 66 13.14 17.44 2.37
CA LYS A 66 14.40 17.84 1.74
C LYS A 66 15.60 17.40 2.56
N GLU A 67 15.57 17.68 3.87
CA GLU A 67 16.62 17.26 4.80
C GLU A 67 16.77 15.73 4.82
N LEU A 68 15.66 14.99 4.88
CA LEU A 68 15.70 13.51 4.86
C LEU A 68 16.31 12.95 3.57
N ARG A 69 15.97 13.51 2.40
CA ARG A 69 16.59 13.09 1.13
C ARG A 69 18.09 13.37 1.10
N GLN A 70 18.52 14.50 1.61
CA GLN A 70 19.96 14.85 1.69
C GLN A 70 20.72 13.90 2.62
N LEU A 71 20.12 13.51 3.74
CA LEU A 71 20.74 12.58 4.71
C LEU A 71 20.80 11.15 4.17
N ALA A 72 19.84 10.74 3.36
CA ALA A 72 19.79 9.38 2.81
C ALA A 72 20.82 9.13 1.69
N GLY A 73 21.40 10.18 1.09
CA GLY A 73 22.38 10.06 0.01
C GLY A 73 21.85 9.36 -1.27
N ALA A 74 20.55 9.07 -1.35
CA ALA A 74 19.96 8.31 -2.43
C ALA A 74 19.07 9.21 -3.31
N PRO A 75 19.27 9.24 -4.64
CA PRO A 75 18.45 10.02 -5.57
C PRO A 75 17.03 9.46 -5.73
N HIS A 76 16.84 8.17 -5.49
CA HIS A 76 15.56 7.47 -5.59
C HIS A 76 15.14 6.95 -4.22
N VAL A 77 14.03 7.47 -3.74
CA VAL A 77 13.37 7.03 -2.51
C VAL A 77 12.18 6.19 -2.95
N ASP A 78 12.19 4.91 -2.59
CA ASP A 78 11.05 4.03 -2.78
C ASP A 78 9.80 4.58 -2.07
N ASP A 79 8.62 4.03 -2.37
CA ASP A 79 7.37 4.39 -1.68
C ASP A 79 7.47 4.23 -0.14
N ALA A 80 8.46 3.47 0.34
CA ALA A 80 8.82 3.35 1.75
C ALA A 80 9.40 4.62 2.38
N GLY A 81 9.83 5.58 1.57
CA GLY A 81 10.48 6.82 2.02
C GLY A 81 11.98 6.67 2.29
N ALA A 82 12.69 7.80 2.41
CA ALA A 82 14.10 7.80 2.74
C ALA A 82 14.35 7.20 4.13
N PRO A 83 15.42 6.38 4.33
CA PRO A 83 15.82 5.90 5.65
C PRO A 83 15.97 7.07 6.62
N TYR A 84 15.41 6.90 7.81
CA TYR A 84 15.44 7.95 8.82
C TYR A 84 16.56 7.70 9.83
N PRO A 85 17.55 8.61 9.94
CA PRO A 85 18.74 8.39 10.77
C PRO A 85 18.52 8.64 12.27
N GLY A 86 17.30 8.83 12.74
CA GLY A 86 17.02 9.05 14.16
C GLY A 86 17.29 10.46 14.67
N THR A 87 17.57 11.45 13.82
CA THR A 87 18.01 12.81 14.17
C THR A 87 17.20 13.49 15.29
N CYS A 88 15.88 13.26 15.35
CA CYS A 88 15.03 13.88 16.37
C CYS A 88 14.67 12.94 17.53
N ARG A 89 15.15 11.69 17.51
CA ARG A 89 14.76 10.65 18.48
C ARG A 89 15.12 11.01 19.92
N HIS A 90 16.21 11.75 20.10
CA HIS A 90 16.79 12.08 21.40
C HIS A 90 16.80 13.59 21.72
N LEU A 91 16.00 14.39 20.98
CA LEU A 91 15.90 15.82 21.26
C LEU A 91 15.37 16.08 22.67
N SER A 92 16.09 16.94 23.40
CA SER A 92 15.65 17.45 24.68
C SER A 92 14.38 18.33 24.54
N PRO A 93 13.62 18.55 25.61
CA PRO A 93 12.48 19.46 25.58
C PRO A 93 12.86 20.90 25.14
N GLU A 94 14.05 21.35 25.45
CA GLU A 94 14.56 22.67 25.05
C GLU A 94 14.81 22.73 23.54
N GLU A 95 15.48 21.74 22.96
CA GLU A 95 15.72 21.65 21.53
C GLU A 95 14.40 21.56 20.73
N ARG A 96 13.39 20.87 21.26
CA ARG A 96 12.05 20.81 20.65
C ARG A 96 11.41 22.20 20.61
N ARG A 97 11.37 22.93 21.76
CA ARG A 97 10.85 24.30 21.83
C ARG A 97 11.56 25.24 20.86
N GLN A 98 12.89 25.13 20.73
CA GLN A 98 13.66 25.94 19.79
C GLN A 98 13.27 25.68 18.33
N ARG A 99 12.97 24.42 17.95
CA ARG A 99 12.52 24.07 16.60
C ARG A 99 11.10 24.60 16.34
N GLU A 100 10.21 24.48 17.30
CA GLU A 100 8.85 25.01 17.26
C GLU A 100 8.85 26.54 17.15
N ALA A 101 9.66 27.22 17.92
CA ALA A 101 9.84 28.68 17.85
C ALA A 101 10.34 29.16 16.49
N ARG A 102 11.06 28.30 15.74
CA ARG A 102 11.45 28.54 14.32
C ARG A 102 10.35 28.18 13.32
N GLY A 103 9.12 27.94 13.76
CA GLY A 103 7.98 27.60 12.89
C GLY A 103 7.99 26.19 12.34
N ARG A 104 8.83 25.28 12.88
CA ARG A 104 8.86 23.88 12.43
C ARG A 104 7.64 23.13 12.99
N ARG A 105 6.89 22.47 12.09
CA ARG A 105 5.81 21.58 12.49
C ARG A 105 6.35 20.15 12.60
N ALA A 106 6.03 19.49 13.72
CA ALA A 106 6.45 18.12 13.94
C ALA A 106 5.56 17.13 13.18
N CYS A 107 6.17 16.06 12.64
CA CYS A 107 5.49 14.80 12.45
C CYS A 107 5.71 13.91 13.68
N LEU A 108 4.82 12.95 13.94
CA LEU A 108 5.01 11.94 14.98
C LEU A 108 5.62 10.69 14.38
N ARG A 109 6.72 10.21 14.97
CA ARG A 109 7.37 8.94 14.55
C ARG A 109 7.28 7.91 15.64
N LEU A 110 7.13 6.64 15.24
CA LEU A 110 7.30 5.51 16.14
C LEU A 110 8.76 5.42 16.59
N ARG A 111 8.99 5.14 17.86
CA ARG A 111 10.25 4.61 18.36
C ARG A 111 10.29 3.13 18.02
N CYS A 112 10.89 2.80 16.88
CA CYS A 112 10.94 1.42 16.42
C CYS A 112 11.58 0.51 17.48
N PRO A 113 10.92 -0.60 17.84
CA PRO A 113 11.52 -1.62 18.67
C PRO A 113 12.67 -2.31 17.91
N GLU A 114 13.66 -2.76 18.66
CA GLU A 114 14.74 -3.59 18.11
C GLU A 114 14.26 -5.01 17.82
N GLY A 115 15.01 -5.71 16.97
CA GLY A 115 14.77 -7.10 16.65
C GLY A 115 14.34 -7.34 15.21
N ARG A 116 14.16 -8.63 14.92
CA ARG A 116 13.73 -9.11 13.60
C ARG A 116 12.25 -9.47 13.60
N PHE A 117 11.61 -9.14 12.49
CA PHE A 117 10.25 -9.52 12.19
C PHE A 117 10.27 -10.63 11.14
N HIS A 118 9.77 -11.80 11.52
CA HIS A 118 9.64 -12.96 10.66
C HIS A 118 8.17 -13.17 10.32
N PHE A 119 7.88 -13.47 9.08
CA PHE A 119 6.54 -13.87 8.66
C PHE A 119 6.63 -14.76 7.43
N GLN A 120 5.63 -15.63 7.29
CA GLN A 120 5.45 -16.47 6.12
C GLN A 120 4.58 -15.73 5.12
N ASP A 121 5.16 -15.37 3.96
CA ASP A 121 4.40 -14.80 2.85
C ASP A 121 3.83 -15.93 1.99
N GLY A 122 2.54 -15.83 1.63
CA GLY A 122 1.83 -16.87 0.90
C GLY A 122 2.39 -17.13 -0.52
N LEU A 123 3.10 -16.16 -1.11
CA LEU A 123 3.70 -16.31 -2.43
C LEU A 123 5.24 -16.30 -2.38
N LEU A 124 5.83 -15.38 -1.61
CA LEU A 124 7.28 -15.17 -1.57
C LEU A 124 8.00 -16.09 -0.59
N GLY A 125 7.27 -16.81 0.28
CA GLY A 125 7.84 -17.70 1.28
C GLY A 125 8.29 -16.95 2.54
N GLU A 126 9.26 -17.52 3.26
CA GLU A 126 9.77 -16.94 4.50
C GLU A 126 10.42 -15.58 4.27
N GLN A 127 10.01 -14.59 5.05
CA GLN A 127 10.52 -13.22 5.02
C GLN A 127 11.04 -12.83 6.39
N SER A 128 12.16 -12.09 6.41
CA SER A 128 12.81 -11.66 7.64
C SER A 128 13.46 -10.30 7.46
N PHE A 129 13.01 -9.31 8.24
CA PHE A 129 13.49 -7.93 8.19
C PHE A 129 13.72 -7.37 9.59
N THR A 130 14.68 -6.45 9.72
CA THR A 130 14.68 -5.48 10.83
C THR A 130 13.89 -4.23 10.41
N LEU A 131 13.51 -3.40 11.37
CA LEU A 131 12.89 -2.11 11.01
C LEU A 131 13.89 -1.13 10.41
N GLU A 132 15.18 -1.28 10.70
CA GLU A 132 16.28 -0.55 10.06
C GLU A 132 16.36 -0.88 8.57
N ASP A 133 16.25 -2.16 8.19
CA ASP A 133 16.18 -2.59 6.78
C ASP A 133 14.99 -1.94 6.05
N CYS A 134 13.93 -1.61 6.80
CA CYS A 134 12.72 -0.96 6.31
C CYS A 134 12.74 0.57 6.46
N GLY A 135 13.88 1.19 6.73
CA GLY A 135 14.04 2.65 6.83
C GLY A 135 13.91 3.24 8.24
N GLY A 136 13.91 2.42 9.29
CA GLY A 136 13.95 2.86 10.69
C GLY A 136 12.64 3.46 11.20
N ASP A 137 12.76 4.40 12.14
CA ASP A 137 11.61 5.06 12.76
C ASP A 137 10.73 5.74 11.71
N PHE A 138 9.51 5.28 11.54
CA PHE A 138 8.59 5.76 10.52
C PHE A 138 7.50 6.67 11.08
N ALA A 139 6.98 7.55 10.23
CA ALA A 139 5.93 8.48 10.61
C ALA A 139 4.59 7.78 10.81
N LEU A 140 3.91 8.11 11.89
CA LEU A 140 2.53 7.71 12.21
C LEU A 140 1.54 8.86 11.97
N ARG A 141 2.00 10.12 12.14
CA ARG A 141 1.27 11.33 11.76
C ARG A 141 2.21 12.26 11.02
N ARG A 142 1.76 12.82 9.93
CA ARG A 142 2.50 13.81 9.13
C ARG A 142 2.46 15.19 9.81
N SER A 143 3.38 16.08 9.43
CA SER A 143 3.44 17.45 9.94
C SER A 143 2.25 18.33 9.55
N ASP A 144 1.44 17.92 8.57
CA ASP A 144 0.17 18.56 8.21
C ASP A 144 -1.03 18.02 9.00
N GLY A 145 -0.80 17.12 9.97
CA GLY A 145 -1.81 16.53 10.83
C GLY A 145 -2.44 15.24 10.28
N VAL A 146 -2.20 14.91 9.01
CA VAL A 146 -2.77 13.72 8.39
C VAL A 146 -2.11 12.45 8.96
N VAL A 147 -2.92 11.47 9.34
CA VAL A 147 -2.47 10.16 9.80
C VAL A 147 -1.75 9.44 8.67
N ALA A 148 -0.61 8.81 8.98
CA ALA A 148 0.18 8.11 7.99
C ALA A 148 -0.41 6.72 7.68
N TYR A 149 -0.21 6.26 6.45
CA TYR A 149 -0.71 4.99 5.94
C TYR A 149 -0.42 3.79 6.86
N GLN A 150 0.79 3.70 7.41
CA GLN A 150 1.19 2.57 8.24
C GLN A 150 0.34 2.42 9.50
N LEU A 151 -0.01 3.53 10.16
CA LEU A 151 -0.87 3.49 11.34
C LEU A 151 -2.31 3.16 10.95
N ALA A 152 -2.86 3.91 9.96
CA ALA A 152 -4.25 3.76 9.58
C ALA A 152 -4.56 2.33 9.14
N VAL A 153 -3.76 1.79 8.20
CA VAL A 153 -3.99 0.44 7.65
C VAL A 153 -3.84 -0.64 8.72
N ALA A 154 -2.78 -0.59 9.56
CA ALA A 154 -2.58 -1.62 10.57
C ALA A 154 -3.68 -1.62 11.64
N LEU A 155 -4.17 -0.43 12.04
CA LEU A 155 -5.24 -0.32 13.02
C LEU A 155 -6.59 -0.74 12.43
N ASP A 156 -6.86 -0.36 11.19
CA ASP A 156 -8.09 -0.73 10.49
C ASP A 156 -8.15 -2.24 10.27
N ASP A 157 -7.08 -2.86 9.76
CA ASP A 157 -6.99 -4.31 9.58
C ASP A 157 -7.26 -5.06 10.90
N ALA A 158 -6.65 -4.60 11.99
CA ALA A 158 -6.84 -5.22 13.31
C ALA A 158 -8.28 -5.11 13.81
N LEU A 159 -8.88 -3.92 13.75
CA LEU A 159 -10.22 -3.67 14.29
C LEU A 159 -11.35 -4.19 13.40
N MET A 160 -11.10 -4.30 12.10
CA MET A 160 -12.03 -4.92 11.15
C MET A 160 -11.89 -6.46 11.11
N GLY A 161 -10.95 -7.03 11.87
CA GLY A 161 -10.75 -8.48 11.93
C GLY A 161 -10.23 -9.08 10.62
N ILE A 162 -9.41 -8.33 9.87
CA ILE A 162 -8.80 -8.81 8.62
C ILE A 162 -7.87 -9.97 8.93
N THR A 163 -8.11 -11.11 8.29
CA THR A 163 -7.32 -12.33 8.48
C THR A 163 -6.32 -12.60 7.36
N GLN A 164 -6.51 -11.97 6.19
CA GLN A 164 -5.64 -12.13 5.03
C GLN A 164 -5.49 -10.84 4.25
N VAL A 165 -4.26 -10.49 3.89
CA VAL A 165 -3.91 -9.31 3.09
C VAL A 165 -3.20 -9.76 1.81
N VAL A 166 -3.81 -9.49 0.65
CA VAL A 166 -3.20 -9.70 -0.66
C VAL A 166 -2.92 -8.33 -1.28
N ARG A 167 -1.66 -8.06 -1.65
CA ARG A 167 -1.25 -6.75 -2.16
C ARG A 167 0.00 -6.81 -3.04
N GLY A 168 0.35 -5.72 -3.69
CA GLY A 168 1.57 -5.65 -4.49
C GLY A 168 2.85 -5.75 -3.64
N ARG A 169 3.88 -6.40 -4.17
CA ARG A 169 5.19 -6.55 -3.48
C ARG A 169 5.96 -5.24 -3.29
N ASP A 170 5.58 -4.17 -3.94
CA ASP A 170 6.15 -2.83 -3.77
C ASP A 170 6.05 -2.30 -2.34
N ILE A 171 5.09 -2.81 -1.57
CA ILE A 171 4.91 -2.48 -0.16
C ILE A 171 5.28 -3.62 0.79
N LEU A 172 6.07 -4.60 0.33
CA LEU A 172 6.57 -5.70 1.17
C LEU A 172 7.30 -5.19 2.42
N THR A 173 8.15 -4.18 2.28
CA THR A 173 8.87 -3.54 3.41
C THR A 173 7.97 -2.76 4.37
N SER A 174 6.69 -2.56 4.05
CA SER A 174 5.69 -2.04 4.98
C SER A 174 5.21 -3.09 5.97
N THR A 175 5.29 -4.39 5.62
CA THR A 175 4.81 -5.48 6.49
C THR A 175 5.48 -5.50 7.85
N PRO A 176 6.82 -5.43 7.98
CA PRO A 176 7.47 -5.37 9.30
C PRO A 176 7.03 -4.18 10.15
N ARG A 177 6.75 -3.03 9.52
CA ARG A 177 6.24 -1.83 10.21
C ARG A 177 4.84 -2.06 10.77
N GLN A 178 3.97 -2.70 10.00
CA GLN A 178 2.60 -3.05 10.41
C GLN A 178 2.62 -4.14 11.49
N LEU A 179 3.47 -5.16 11.34
CA LEU A 179 3.69 -6.19 12.37
C LEU A 179 4.16 -5.58 13.70
N ALA A 180 5.05 -4.57 13.64
CA ALA A 180 5.50 -3.86 14.84
C ALA A 180 4.35 -3.15 15.56
N LEU A 181 3.46 -2.49 14.82
CA LEU A 181 2.28 -1.82 15.38
C LEU A 181 1.30 -2.83 15.97
N LEU A 182 0.95 -3.89 15.23
CA LEU A 182 0.06 -4.94 15.70
C LEU A 182 0.58 -5.59 16.98
N ARG A 183 1.88 -5.90 17.03
CA ARG A 183 2.53 -6.45 18.22
C ARG A 183 2.48 -5.50 19.42
N LEU A 184 2.70 -4.19 19.19
CA LEU A 184 2.60 -3.18 20.25
C LEU A 184 1.18 -3.05 20.81
N TRP A 185 0.18 -3.28 20.00
CA TRP A 185 -1.23 -3.24 20.40
C TRP A 185 -1.78 -4.58 20.87
N GLY A 186 -1.02 -5.67 20.77
CA GLY A 186 -1.42 -7.02 21.18
C GLY A 186 -2.41 -7.70 20.23
N PHE A 187 -2.42 -7.31 18.97
CA PHE A 187 -3.24 -7.95 17.93
C PHE A 187 -2.46 -9.04 17.18
N GLU A 188 -3.16 -10.11 16.83
CA GLU A 188 -2.62 -11.13 15.92
C GLU A 188 -2.53 -10.56 14.48
N PRO A 189 -1.40 -10.78 13.79
CA PRO A 189 -1.24 -10.31 12.43
C PRO A 189 -2.06 -11.14 11.43
N PRO A 190 -2.55 -10.52 10.34
CA PRO A 190 -3.13 -11.28 9.22
C PRO A 190 -2.05 -12.09 8.48
N ALA A 191 -2.47 -13.09 7.72
CA ALA A 191 -1.63 -13.73 6.72
C ALA A 191 -1.38 -12.76 5.55
N TYR A 192 -0.14 -12.69 5.05
CA TYR A 192 0.23 -11.81 3.94
C TYR A 192 0.55 -12.60 2.67
N ALA A 193 0.17 -12.06 1.52
CA ALA A 193 0.61 -12.53 0.22
C ALA A 193 0.96 -11.32 -0.67
N HIS A 194 2.23 -11.21 -1.07
CA HIS A 194 2.71 -10.11 -1.91
C HIS A 194 2.83 -10.59 -3.35
N ILE A 195 1.94 -10.06 -4.21
CA ILE A 195 1.89 -10.42 -5.64
C ILE A 195 2.88 -9.58 -6.45
N PRO A 196 3.36 -10.12 -7.60
CA PRO A 196 4.32 -9.42 -8.45
C PRO A 196 3.75 -8.15 -9.05
N LEU A 197 4.64 -7.23 -9.42
CA LEU A 197 4.30 -6.02 -10.14
C LEU A 197 4.31 -6.25 -11.64
N LEU A 198 3.56 -5.43 -12.35
CA LEU A 198 3.66 -5.31 -13.80
C LEU A 198 4.65 -4.18 -14.13
N LEU A 199 5.63 -4.51 -14.97
CA LEU A 199 6.64 -3.59 -15.45
C LEU A 199 6.40 -3.30 -16.94
N ASP A 200 6.70 -2.07 -17.35
CA ASP A 200 6.67 -1.69 -18.77
C ASP A 200 7.81 -2.33 -19.57
N GLY A 201 7.90 -2.00 -20.86
CA GLY A 201 8.96 -2.50 -21.73
C GLY A 201 10.38 -2.10 -21.34
N GLN A 202 10.53 -1.09 -20.47
CA GLN A 202 11.81 -0.62 -19.94
C GLN A 202 12.15 -1.25 -18.59
N GLY A 203 11.25 -2.06 -18.02
CA GLY A 203 11.41 -2.67 -16.70
C GLY A 203 11.03 -1.73 -15.56
N GLU A 204 10.36 -0.62 -15.86
CA GLU A 204 9.87 0.33 -14.88
C GLU A 204 8.44 -0.05 -14.44
N ARG A 205 8.14 0.15 -13.15
CA ARG A 205 6.81 -0.13 -12.61
C ARG A 205 5.73 0.67 -13.36
N LEU A 206 4.65 -0.02 -13.74
CA LEU A 206 3.45 0.65 -14.22
C LEU A 206 2.86 1.50 -13.10
N ALA A 207 2.94 2.81 -13.27
CA ALA A 207 2.56 3.79 -12.25
C ALA A 207 1.63 4.85 -12.85
N LYS A 208 1.16 5.78 -12.02
CA LYS A 208 0.27 6.88 -12.42
C LYS A 208 0.76 7.74 -13.60
N ARG A 209 2.06 7.74 -13.90
CA ARG A 209 2.64 8.38 -15.09
C ARG A 209 2.16 7.76 -16.42
N HIS A 210 1.73 6.49 -16.37
CA HIS A 210 1.13 5.78 -17.52
C HIS A 210 -0.39 5.96 -17.54
N GLN A 211 -0.87 7.20 -17.47
CA GLN A 211 -2.30 7.54 -17.36
C GLN A 211 -3.19 6.88 -18.42
N SER A 212 -2.63 6.59 -19.60
CA SER A 212 -3.33 5.91 -20.71
C SER A 212 -3.75 4.46 -20.40
N LEU A 213 -3.23 3.87 -19.32
CA LEU A 213 -3.54 2.50 -18.89
C LEU A 213 -4.44 2.40 -17.67
N GLY A 214 -4.91 3.51 -17.14
CA GLY A 214 -5.95 3.43 -16.12
C GLY A 214 -7.16 2.68 -16.67
N VAL A 215 -7.72 1.75 -15.90
CA VAL A 215 -8.91 0.96 -16.30
C VAL A 215 -10.01 1.87 -16.86
N ARG A 216 -10.25 3.02 -16.24
CA ARG A 216 -11.21 4.02 -16.72
C ARG A 216 -10.88 4.54 -18.12
N GLU A 217 -9.61 4.76 -18.41
CA GLU A 217 -9.18 5.25 -19.71
C GLU A 217 -9.29 4.15 -20.79
N LEU A 218 -8.91 2.92 -20.49
CA LEU A 218 -9.10 1.79 -21.38
C LEU A 218 -10.58 1.57 -21.72
N ARG A 219 -11.45 1.67 -20.71
CA ARG A 219 -12.90 1.63 -20.90
C ARG A 219 -13.41 2.74 -21.83
N ARG A 220 -12.88 3.98 -21.70
CA ARG A 220 -13.22 5.09 -22.60
C ARG A 220 -12.77 4.86 -24.03
N GLN A 221 -11.66 4.13 -24.21
CA GLN A 221 -11.15 3.74 -25.53
C GLN A 221 -11.92 2.57 -26.14
N GLY A 222 -12.92 2.02 -25.45
CA GLY A 222 -13.76 0.93 -25.91
C GLY A 222 -13.19 -0.47 -25.66
N VAL A 223 -12.12 -0.58 -24.85
CA VAL A 223 -11.58 -1.90 -24.46
C VAL A 223 -12.59 -2.57 -23.53
N ALA A 224 -12.96 -3.82 -23.82
CA ALA A 224 -13.90 -4.56 -22.99
C ALA A 224 -13.26 -5.06 -21.68
N ALA A 225 -14.05 -5.12 -20.59
CA ALA A 225 -13.60 -5.65 -19.31
C ALA A 225 -13.00 -7.06 -19.45
N ALA A 226 -13.65 -7.94 -20.21
CA ALA A 226 -13.21 -9.31 -20.46
C ALA A 226 -11.83 -9.39 -21.16
N GLU A 227 -11.51 -8.44 -22.03
CA GLU A 227 -10.19 -8.36 -22.67
C GLU A 227 -9.10 -8.02 -21.66
N ILE A 228 -9.36 -7.05 -20.77
CA ILE A 228 -8.42 -6.68 -19.71
C ILE A 228 -8.20 -7.88 -18.77
N VAL A 229 -9.27 -8.54 -18.34
CA VAL A 229 -9.19 -9.72 -17.48
C VAL A 229 -8.40 -10.84 -18.15
N GLY A 230 -8.61 -11.09 -19.46
CA GLY A 230 -7.86 -12.08 -20.23
C GLY A 230 -6.35 -11.81 -20.25
N VAL A 231 -5.96 -10.55 -20.46
CA VAL A 231 -4.56 -10.13 -20.40
C VAL A 231 -3.98 -10.32 -19.01
N LEU A 232 -4.68 -9.86 -17.97
CA LEU A 232 -4.24 -10.01 -16.57
C LEU A 232 -4.12 -11.49 -16.18
N ALA A 233 -5.05 -12.35 -16.59
CA ALA A 233 -5.00 -13.80 -16.34
C ALA A 233 -3.76 -14.45 -16.99
N ARG A 234 -3.39 -14.01 -18.19
CA ARG A 234 -2.16 -14.48 -18.86
C ARG A 234 -0.90 -14.00 -18.13
N LEU A 235 -0.84 -12.72 -17.75
CA LEU A 235 0.28 -12.15 -16.99
C LEU A 235 0.44 -12.80 -15.62
N ALA A 236 -0.66 -13.13 -14.98
CA ALA A 236 -0.69 -13.84 -13.70
C ALA A 236 -0.35 -15.34 -13.82
N GLY A 237 -0.11 -15.86 -15.04
CA GLY A 237 0.19 -17.29 -15.23
C GLY A 237 -1.01 -18.23 -15.05
N LEU A 238 -2.22 -17.68 -14.94
CA LEU A 238 -3.46 -18.44 -14.73
C LEU A 238 -4.00 -19.04 -16.04
N ARG A 239 -3.68 -18.40 -17.17
CA ARG A 239 -4.11 -18.84 -18.52
C ARG A 239 -2.94 -18.87 -19.49
N PRO A 240 -2.95 -19.79 -20.47
CA PRO A 240 -1.90 -19.84 -21.49
C PRO A 240 -2.06 -18.78 -22.59
N ASP A 241 -3.23 -18.16 -22.71
CA ASP A 241 -3.58 -17.17 -23.72
C ASP A 241 -4.24 -15.92 -23.11
N MET A 242 -4.55 -14.92 -23.94
CA MET A 242 -5.17 -13.66 -23.55
C MET A 242 -6.63 -13.57 -24.03
N ARG A 243 -7.30 -14.69 -24.27
CA ARG A 243 -8.70 -14.64 -24.70
C ARG A 243 -9.56 -13.93 -23.67
N PRO A 244 -10.52 -13.11 -24.12
CA PRO A 244 -11.45 -12.46 -23.22
C PRO A 244 -12.19 -13.48 -22.34
N LEU A 245 -12.30 -13.18 -21.03
CA LEU A 245 -13.04 -13.99 -20.06
C LEU A 245 -13.52 -13.11 -18.90
N ALA A 246 -14.54 -13.54 -18.19
CA ALA A 246 -14.99 -12.89 -16.99
C ALA A 246 -14.07 -13.22 -15.78
N ALA A 247 -13.94 -12.30 -14.83
CA ALA A 247 -13.15 -12.54 -13.64
C ALA A 247 -13.62 -13.76 -12.84
N ALA A 248 -14.94 -13.98 -12.78
CA ALA A 248 -15.54 -15.14 -12.12
C ALA A 248 -15.10 -16.50 -12.73
N ASP A 249 -14.76 -16.53 -14.03
CA ASP A 249 -14.31 -17.76 -14.69
C ASP A 249 -12.94 -18.25 -14.18
N LEU A 250 -12.20 -17.38 -13.47
CA LEU A 250 -10.90 -17.73 -12.89
C LEU A 250 -11.02 -18.39 -11.52
N LEU A 251 -12.14 -18.25 -10.81
CA LEU A 251 -12.28 -18.68 -9.42
C LEU A 251 -12.08 -20.18 -9.22
N ALA A 252 -12.61 -21.00 -10.14
CA ALA A 252 -12.55 -22.46 -10.02
C ALA A 252 -11.10 -23.01 -10.00
N ASP A 253 -10.23 -22.41 -10.83
CA ASP A 253 -8.86 -22.86 -11.05
C ASP A 253 -7.81 -22.00 -10.38
N PHE A 254 -8.21 -20.92 -9.70
CA PHE A 254 -7.28 -20.01 -9.02
C PHE A 254 -6.51 -20.74 -7.93
N ARG A 255 -5.20 -20.59 -7.97
CA ARG A 255 -4.27 -21.01 -6.90
C ARG A 255 -3.19 -19.95 -6.77
N LEU A 256 -2.99 -19.44 -5.56
CA LEU A 256 -2.01 -18.39 -5.29
C LEU A 256 -0.60 -18.82 -5.73
N GLU A 257 -0.26 -20.08 -5.55
CA GLU A 257 1.04 -20.67 -5.86
C GLU A 257 1.36 -20.70 -7.36
N ARG A 258 0.36 -20.51 -8.21
CA ARG A 258 0.53 -20.41 -9.67
C ARG A 258 0.99 -19.04 -10.13
N LEU A 259 0.81 -18.02 -9.28
CA LEU A 259 1.25 -16.68 -9.63
C LEU A 259 2.78 -16.63 -9.77
N PRO A 260 3.32 -15.81 -10.68
CA PRO A 260 4.76 -15.63 -10.78
C PRO A 260 5.31 -15.01 -9.49
N ARG A 261 6.47 -15.50 -9.06
CA ARG A 261 7.16 -14.95 -7.87
C ARG A 261 8.01 -13.73 -8.20
N GLN A 262 8.25 -13.47 -9.48
CA GLN A 262 9.00 -12.32 -9.97
C GLN A 262 8.08 -11.34 -10.68
N ASP A 263 8.49 -10.09 -10.75
CA ASP A 263 7.77 -9.07 -11.49
C ASP A 263 7.68 -9.43 -12.96
N VAL A 264 6.57 -9.09 -13.59
CA VAL A 264 6.26 -9.47 -14.97
C VAL A 264 6.46 -8.27 -15.89
N CYS A 265 7.42 -8.38 -16.80
CA CYS A 265 7.68 -7.32 -17.77
C CYS A 265 6.81 -7.51 -19.01
N LEU A 266 6.14 -6.45 -19.45
CA LEU A 266 5.25 -6.50 -20.62
C LEU A 266 5.99 -6.80 -21.92
N ARG A 267 7.29 -6.48 -22.04
CA ARG A 267 8.11 -6.83 -23.22
C ARG A 267 8.26 -8.33 -23.43
N ASP A 268 8.11 -9.14 -22.39
CA ASP A 268 8.31 -10.59 -22.45
C ASP A 268 7.07 -11.32 -22.99
N LEU A 269 6.01 -10.58 -23.32
CA LEU A 269 4.81 -11.11 -23.91
C LEU A 269 5.00 -11.33 -25.43
N PRO A 270 4.73 -12.53 -25.95
CA PRO A 270 4.96 -12.85 -27.36
C PRO A 270 4.00 -12.14 -28.32
N CYS A 271 2.83 -11.76 -27.83
CA CYS A 271 1.80 -11.04 -28.57
C CYS A 271 0.97 -10.22 -27.59
N VAL A 272 0.70 -8.97 -27.90
CA VAL A 272 -0.08 -8.07 -27.04
C VAL A 272 -1.18 -7.40 -27.84
N PRO A 273 -2.35 -7.12 -27.21
CA PRO A 273 -3.39 -6.29 -27.82
C PRO A 273 -2.86 -4.90 -28.20
N ASP A 274 -3.47 -4.29 -29.21
CA ASP A 274 -3.04 -2.99 -29.72
C ASP A 274 -3.01 -1.90 -28.63
N TRP A 275 -3.98 -1.91 -27.74
CA TRP A 275 -4.05 -0.95 -26.61
C TRP A 275 -2.92 -1.11 -25.59
N LEU A 276 -2.24 -2.27 -25.55
CA LEU A 276 -1.12 -2.53 -24.63
C LEU A 276 0.25 -2.30 -25.30
N ARG A 277 0.33 -2.34 -26.64
CA ARG A 277 1.59 -2.18 -27.40
C ARG A 277 2.45 -0.98 -27.02
N PRO A 278 1.88 0.24 -26.78
CA PRO A 278 2.70 1.39 -26.45
C PRO A 278 3.58 1.21 -25.21
N LEU A 279 3.27 0.26 -24.36
CA LEU A 279 4.02 0.00 -23.11
C LEU A 279 5.01 -1.16 -23.22
N CYS A 280 4.92 -1.94 -24.27
CA CYS A 280 5.82 -3.06 -24.49
C CYS A 280 7.07 -2.64 -25.26
N LEU A 281 7.03 -1.50 -25.95
CA LEU A 281 8.14 -0.99 -26.74
C LEU A 281 9.04 -0.09 -25.90
N PRO A 282 10.38 -0.19 -26.04
CA PRO A 282 11.26 0.85 -25.55
C PRO A 282 10.98 2.16 -26.29
N CYS A 283 10.89 3.27 -25.56
CA CYS A 283 10.81 4.62 -26.15
C CYS A 283 12.06 4.95 -26.95
#